data_7027d2a810458ea5de3810d0b071fea0
#
_entry.id   7027d2a810458ea5de3810d0b071fea0
#
_cell.length_a   1.000
_cell.length_b   1.000
_cell.length_c   1.000
_cell.angle_alpha   90.00
_cell.angle_beta   90.00
_cell.angle_gamma   90.00
#
_symmetry.space_group_name_H-M   'P 1'
#
loop_
_entity.id
_entity.type
_entity.pdbx_description
1 polymer ?
#
loop_
_entity_poly.entity_id
_entity_poly.type
_entity_poly.pdbx_seq_one_letter_code
_entity_poly.pdbx_strand_id
1 'polypeptide(L)'
;MIKLLLKSLLFTAVFLLLLDQVMDPRFQTPSQFQLAMKEIRNYDKEEVGIIFAGSSHVYTSLNPSVIDLELKTNSFNLGSGAQRLRTTVALLEQVTKDYQPEYVVVDLFPGLSYLKSSEKSRSLQVNVFDNVRLDRSIFGLMTDYYAPREMPSALSPTLRNHHEWDDKLLHPSRGTANLKDQVRGYNNNLISITTRKDKNFDKQMIKFRDFGKTNYDYGAGEEGFPEEERSLLIQLNQLLSERGIRLIITSVPFIDWNKDDTFKKYSSALNKLTDSLGVPYFNFIKQIEQLDLTFEDFKDMSHVNNLGARKVSEQFVRFFREEGLTVKDRSTTENWIRNQANNPEFLLRSPMDELPFTLHRSDFRVNDSLQLEGMYLIRKQGGSRQMILKGGQMDQLTEGDWLIHVHEVPYDEDLNLLTELSKSKERNRDVWYVKPETVRGQEDGWVSLSLPASPITKFKRVILFFEDKNLGQITRPGAIWNEIEVESAEGLQIQ
;
A
#
# COMPACT_ATOMS: atom_id res chain seq x y z
N MET A 1 -21.82 34.25 -37.80
CA MET A 1 -21.17 32.92 -37.83
C MET A 1 -19.95 32.87 -36.84
N ILE A 2 -18.92 33.70 -37.02
CA ILE A 2 -17.71 33.70 -36.15
C ILE A 2 -18.03 33.88 -34.66
N LYS A 3 -18.90 34.83 -34.26
CA LYS A 3 -19.29 35.04 -32.84
C LYS A 3 -19.99 33.81 -32.25
N LEU A 4 -20.77 33.06 -33.01
CA LEU A 4 -21.43 31.84 -32.54
C LEU A 4 -20.39 30.71 -32.36
N LEU A 5 -19.48 30.56 -33.30
CA LEU A 5 -18.39 29.61 -33.22
C LEU A 5 -17.52 29.85 -32.00
N LEU A 6 -17.14 31.12 -31.73
CA LEU A 6 -16.37 31.49 -30.57
C LEU A 6 -17.09 31.19 -29.23
N LYS A 7 -18.42 31.48 -29.20
CA LYS A 7 -19.24 31.16 -28.01
C LYS A 7 -19.32 29.65 -27.78
N SER A 8 -19.50 28.87 -28.84
CA SER A 8 -19.55 27.40 -28.77
C SER A 8 -18.21 26.85 -28.32
N LEU A 9 -17.09 27.35 -28.85
CA LEU A 9 -15.74 26.94 -28.41
C LEU A 9 -15.48 27.28 -26.94
N LEU A 10 -15.86 28.49 -26.52
CA LEU A 10 -15.72 28.91 -25.12
C LEU A 10 -16.57 28.03 -24.19
N PHE A 11 -17.84 27.79 -24.56
CA PHE A 11 -18.71 26.90 -23.78
C PHE A 11 -18.14 25.50 -23.67
N THR A 12 -17.68 24.92 -24.79
CA THR A 12 -17.06 23.61 -24.79
C THR A 12 -15.80 23.57 -23.90
N ALA A 13 -14.95 24.59 -24.00
CA ALA A 13 -13.75 24.68 -23.17
C ALA A 13 -14.08 24.77 -21.66
N VAL A 14 -15.05 25.61 -21.29
CA VAL A 14 -15.51 25.72 -19.90
C VAL A 14 -16.16 24.42 -19.43
N PHE A 15 -16.99 23.78 -20.28
CA PHE A 15 -17.62 22.52 -19.94
C PHE A 15 -16.57 21.41 -19.72
N LEU A 16 -15.59 21.29 -20.60
CA LEU A 16 -14.50 20.30 -20.44
C LEU A 16 -13.67 20.59 -19.20
N LEU A 17 -13.41 21.86 -18.89
CA LEU A 17 -12.70 22.24 -17.67
C LEU A 17 -13.50 21.85 -16.41
N LEU A 18 -14.81 22.11 -16.39
CA LEU A 18 -15.67 21.71 -15.27
C LEU A 18 -15.75 20.19 -15.14
N LEU A 19 -15.82 19.48 -16.25
CA LEU A 19 -15.80 18.02 -16.26
C LEU A 19 -14.50 17.49 -15.62
N ASP A 20 -13.36 17.94 -16.12
CA ASP A 20 -12.03 17.49 -15.68
C ASP A 20 -11.72 17.89 -14.23
N GLN A 21 -11.94 19.15 -13.84
CA GLN A 21 -11.50 19.69 -12.54
C GLN A 21 -12.50 19.46 -11.40
N VAL A 22 -13.80 19.32 -11.70
CA VAL A 22 -14.86 19.26 -10.69
C VAL A 22 -15.53 17.89 -10.66
N MET A 23 -15.93 17.38 -11.83
CA MET A 23 -16.72 16.15 -11.90
C MET A 23 -15.83 14.89 -11.85
N ASP A 24 -14.84 14.79 -12.72
CA ASP A 24 -13.99 13.61 -12.83
C ASP A 24 -13.33 13.20 -11.50
N PRO A 25 -12.78 14.11 -10.67
CA PRO A 25 -12.25 13.75 -9.36
C PRO A 25 -13.26 13.09 -8.41
N ARG A 26 -14.55 13.41 -8.53
CA ARG A 26 -15.63 12.83 -7.70
C ARG A 26 -15.99 11.40 -8.13
N PHE A 27 -15.80 11.09 -9.41
CA PHE A 27 -16.12 9.80 -9.99
C PHE A 27 -14.93 8.86 -10.16
N GLN A 28 -13.72 9.33 -9.86
CA GLN A 28 -12.55 8.46 -9.76
C GLN A 28 -12.75 7.40 -8.67
N THR A 29 -12.33 6.18 -8.95
CA THR A 29 -12.29 5.13 -7.94
C THR A 29 -11.02 5.32 -7.09
N PRO A 30 -11.16 5.57 -5.77
CA PRO A 30 -10.01 5.69 -4.88
C PRO A 30 -9.14 4.44 -4.96
N SER A 31 -7.82 4.60 -5.08
CA SER A 31 -6.87 3.51 -5.15
C SER A 31 -5.56 3.87 -4.45
N GLN A 32 -4.81 2.85 -4.03
CA GLN A 32 -3.46 3.04 -3.48
C GLN A 32 -2.55 3.77 -4.47
N PHE A 33 -2.70 3.49 -5.76
CA PHE A 33 -1.96 4.17 -6.83
C PHE A 33 -2.26 5.68 -6.84
N GLN A 34 -3.55 6.05 -6.77
CA GLN A 34 -3.97 7.45 -6.71
C GLN A 34 -3.35 8.18 -5.50
N LEU A 35 -3.36 7.54 -4.32
CA LEU A 35 -2.77 8.11 -3.12
C LEU A 35 -1.26 8.28 -3.28
N ALA A 36 -0.56 7.26 -3.80
CA ALA A 36 0.87 7.35 -4.07
C ALA A 36 1.20 8.49 -5.05
N MET A 37 0.42 8.63 -6.12
CA MET A 37 0.59 9.70 -7.10
C MET A 37 0.27 11.10 -6.55
N LYS A 38 -0.59 11.21 -5.54
CA LYS A 38 -0.81 12.47 -4.80
C LYS A 38 0.34 12.75 -3.84
N GLU A 39 0.77 11.75 -3.10
CA GLU A 39 1.80 11.88 -2.08
C GLU A 39 3.17 12.21 -2.68
N ILE A 40 3.56 11.56 -3.78
CA ILE A 40 4.84 11.79 -4.44
C ILE A 40 5.03 13.26 -4.89
N ARG A 41 3.93 13.97 -5.20
CA ARG A 41 3.96 15.40 -5.58
C ARG A 41 4.46 16.33 -4.48
N ASN A 42 4.51 15.87 -3.23
CA ASN A 42 5.02 16.61 -2.09
C ASN A 42 6.53 16.44 -1.90
N TYR A 43 7.19 15.71 -2.79
CA TYR A 43 8.63 15.44 -2.74
C TYR A 43 9.36 16.18 -3.84
N ASP A 44 10.55 16.67 -3.50
CA ASP A 44 11.46 17.20 -4.51
C ASP A 44 12.00 16.08 -5.40
N LYS A 45 12.45 16.46 -6.60
CA LYS A 45 12.89 15.48 -7.62
C LYS A 45 13.93 14.49 -7.13
N GLU A 46 14.88 14.95 -6.31
CA GLU A 46 15.99 14.17 -5.79
C GLU A 46 15.69 13.45 -4.46
N GLU A 47 14.54 13.74 -3.86
CA GLU A 47 14.15 13.10 -2.60
C GLU A 47 13.62 11.69 -2.76
N VAL A 48 13.19 11.34 -3.97
CA VAL A 48 12.72 9.97 -4.29
C VAL A 48 13.92 9.15 -4.74
N GLY A 49 14.30 8.13 -3.96
CA GLY A 49 15.45 7.27 -4.26
C GLY A 49 15.09 6.04 -5.07
N ILE A 50 13.95 5.43 -4.76
CA ILE A 50 13.52 4.18 -5.39
C ILE A 50 12.05 4.27 -5.80
N ILE A 51 11.74 3.87 -7.03
CA ILE A 51 10.36 3.69 -7.49
C ILE A 51 10.13 2.21 -7.80
N PHE A 52 9.13 1.61 -7.16
CA PHE A 52 8.62 0.29 -7.47
C PHE A 52 7.45 0.42 -8.43
N ALA A 53 7.40 -0.42 -9.47
CA ALA A 53 6.32 -0.42 -10.45
C ALA A 53 5.98 -1.84 -10.90
N GLY A 54 4.74 -2.07 -11.28
CA GLY A 54 4.23 -3.37 -11.69
C GLY A 54 2.77 -3.59 -11.28
N SER A 55 2.38 -4.83 -11.12
CA SER A 55 1.00 -5.21 -10.80
C SER A 55 0.69 -5.13 -9.31
N SER A 56 -0.46 -5.73 -8.93
CA SER A 56 -0.81 -5.91 -7.52
C SER A 56 0.24 -6.66 -6.70
N HIS A 57 1.06 -7.46 -7.34
CA HIS A 57 2.14 -8.19 -6.70
C HIS A 57 3.16 -7.25 -6.07
N VAL A 58 3.60 -6.20 -6.78
CA VAL A 58 4.59 -5.27 -6.25
C VAL A 58 4.04 -4.45 -5.08
N TYR A 59 2.80 -3.95 -5.18
CA TYR A 59 2.26 -3.12 -4.11
C TYR A 59 1.80 -3.89 -2.87
N THR A 60 1.69 -5.21 -2.94
CA THR A 60 1.45 -6.05 -1.75
C THR A 60 2.71 -6.63 -1.16
N SER A 61 3.84 -6.62 -1.87
CA SER A 61 5.06 -7.31 -1.46
C SER A 61 6.19 -6.39 -1.00
N LEU A 62 6.37 -5.23 -1.66
CA LEU A 62 7.46 -4.32 -1.35
C LEU A 62 6.94 -3.14 -0.52
N ASN A 63 7.27 -3.14 0.77
CA ASN A 63 6.82 -2.15 1.73
C ASN A 63 7.83 -1.00 1.87
N PRO A 64 7.51 0.21 1.40
CA PRO A 64 8.37 1.38 1.57
C PRO A 64 8.79 1.65 3.02
N SER A 65 7.92 1.36 3.99
CA SER A 65 8.25 1.60 5.41
C SER A 65 9.42 0.77 5.92
N VAL A 66 9.56 -0.46 5.43
CA VAL A 66 10.70 -1.36 5.78
C VAL A 66 11.94 -0.96 5.00
N ILE A 67 11.79 -0.75 3.70
CA ILE A 67 12.91 -0.50 2.78
C ILE A 67 13.56 0.85 3.09
N ASP A 68 12.77 1.89 3.32
CA ASP A 68 13.27 3.24 3.58
C ASP A 68 13.99 3.33 4.93
N LEU A 69 13.54 2.59 5.91
CA LEU A 69 14.22 2.50 7.19
C LEU A 69 15.62 1.93 7.04
N GLU A 70 15.73 0.81 6.32
CA GLU A 70 16.98 0.07 6.17
C GLU A 70 17.98 0.73 5.21
N LEU A 71 17.49 1.36 4.14
CA LEU A 71 18.31 2.01 3.12
C LEU A 71 18.43 3.53 3.32
N LYS A 72 17.76 4.10 4.33
CA LYS A 72 17.73 5.55 4.61
C LYS A 72 17.33 6.38 3.40
N THR A 73 16.29 5.95 2.70
CA THR A 73 15.81 6.57 1.46
C THR A 73 14.33 6.88 1.51
N ASN A 74 13.78 7.48 0.47
CA ASN A 74 12.34 7.58 0.26
C ASN A 74 11.98 6.76 -0.98
N SER A 75 11.13 5.76 -0.82
CA SER A 75 10.64 4.94 -1.93
C SER A 75 9.14 5.06 -2.12
N PHE A 76 8.70 4.85 -3.36
CA PHE A 76 7.28 4.86 -3.73
C PHE A 76 6.91 3.62 -4.51
N ASN A 77 5.74 3.07 -4.19
CA ASN A 77 5.18 1.96 -4.89
C ASN A 77 4.10 2.44 -5.86
N LEU A 78 4.41 2.46 -7.14
CA LEU A 78 3.53 2.88 -8.24
C LEU A 78 2.95 1.66 -8.98
N GLY A 79 2.74 0.57 -8.27
CA GLY A 79 2.00 -0.57 -8.78
C GLY A 79 0.49 -0.33 -8.78
N SER A 80 -0.21 -0.93 -9.73
CA SER A 80 -1.67 -0.93 -9.76
C SER A 80 -2.23 -2.31 -10.12
N GLY A 81 -3.54 -2.53 -9.86
CA GLY A 81 -4.15 -3.84 -10.11
C GLY A 81 -3.98 -4.29 -11.56
N ALA A 82 -3.41 -5.48 -11.77
CA ALA A 82 -3.14 -6.07 -13.07
C ALA A 82 -2.42 -5.14 -14.06
N GLN A 83 -1.58 -4.23 -13.58
CA GLN A 83 -0.79 -3.32 -14.41
C GLN A 83 0.16 -4.13 -15.29
N ARG A 84 0.06 -3.93 -16.59
CA ARG A 84 0.88 -4.62 -17.59
C ARG A 84 2.20 -3.89 -17.81
N LEU A 85 3.21 -4.59 -18.28
CA LEU A 85 4.53 -4.02 -18.57
C LEU A 85 4.45 -2.81 -19.51
N ARG A 86 3.62 -2.85 -20.55
CA ARG A 86 3.40 -1.71 -21.45
C ARG A 86 2.86 -0.47 -20.71
N THR A 87 1.91 -0.67 -19.79
CA THR A 87 1.40 0.42 -18.92
C THR A 87 2.47 0.91 -17.98
N THR A 88 3.25 0.00 -17.40
CA THR A 88 4.39 0.33 -16.54
C THR A 88 5.43 1.19 -17.26
N VAL A 89 5.79 0.84 -18.49
CA VAL A 89 6.74 1.61 -19.31
C VAL A 89 6.23 3.03 -19.56
N ALA A 90 4.98 3.19 -19.99
CA ALA A 90 4.40 4.51 -20.24
C ALA A 90 4.29 5.36 -18.95
N LEU A 91 3.93 4.75 -17.82
CA LEU A 91 3.93 5.39 -16.51
C LEU A 91 5.35 5.87 -16.14
N LEU A 92 6.35 4.99 -16.22
CA LEU A 92 7.72 5.30 -15.85
C LEU A 92 8.36 6.33 -16.79
N GLU A 93 8.04 6.30 -18.08
CA GLU A 93 8.46 7.35 -19.02
C GLU A 93 8.03 8.74 -18.52
N GLN A 94 6.80 8.85 -17.98
CA GLN A 94 6.27 10.11 -17.49
C GLN A 94 6.82 10.47 -16.11
N VAL A 95 6.79 9.54 -15.15
CA VAL A 95 7.21 9.79 -13.77
C VAL A 95 8.69 10.14 -13.68
N THR A 96 9.53 9.48 -14.47
CA THR A 96 10.99 9.75 -14.46
C THR A 96 11.40 11.01 -15.25
N LYS A 97 10.45 11.74 -15.85
CA LYS A 97 10.66 13.14 -16.29
C LYS A 97 10.56 14.13 -15.12
N ASP A 98 9.69 13.81 -14.16
CA ASP A 98 9.40 14.68 -13.03
C ASP A 98 10.29 14.37 -11.81
N TYR A 99 10.66 13.10 -11.63
CA TYR A 99 11.48 12.61 -10.52
C TYR A 99 12.74 11.91 -11.05
N GLN A 100 13.82 11.96 -10.29
CA GLN A 100 15.11 11.35 -10.65
C GLN A 100 15.53 10.31 -9.59
N PRO A 101 14.79 9.18 -9.48
CA PRO A 101 15.20 8.12 -8.56
C PRO A 101 16.53 7.53 -9.02
N GLU A 102 17.33 7.02 -8.09
CA GLU A 102 18.53 6.24 -8.45
C GLU A 102 18.15 4.90 -9.07
N TYR A 103 17.01 4.34 -8.61
CA TYR A 103 16.55 3.03 -9.07
C TYR A 103 15.06 3.02 -9.41
N VAL A 104 14.75 2.31 -10.46
CA VAL A 104 13.41 1.84 -10.79
C VAL A 104 13.40 0.32 -10.68
N VAL A 105 12.50 -0.21 -9.88
CA VAL A 105 12.31 -1.64 -9.66
C VAL A 105 11.01 -2.08 -10.31
N VAL A 106 11.08 -2.96 -11.29
CA VAL A 106 9.90 -3.46 -12.00
C VAL A 106 9.66 -4.92 -11.64
N ASP A 107 8.46 -5.19 -11.10
CA ASP A 107 8.01 -6.55 -10.85
C ASP A 107 7.33 -7.15 -12.09
N LEU A 108 7.77 -8.33 -12.46
CA LEU A 108 7.24 -9.08 -13.59
C LEU A 108 6.54 -10.35 -13.09
N PHE A 109 5.21 -10.31 -13.14
CA PHE A 109 4.39 -11.45 -12.83
C PHE A 109 4.06 -12.25 -14.08
N PRO A 110 4.52 -13.52 -14.19
CA PRO A 110 4.32 -14.34 -15.39
C PRO A 110 2.87 -14.45 -15.83
N GLY A 111 1.94 -14.48 -14.87
CA GLY A 111 0.52 -14.58 -15.16
C GLY A 111 -0.05 -13.41 -15.96
N LEU A 112 0.58 -12.22 -15.90
CA LEU A 112 0.16 -11.07 -16.70
C LEU A 112 0.81 -11.03 -18.07
N SER A 113 2.02 -11.55 -18.20
CA SER A 113 2.77 -11.61 -19.45
C SER A 113 2.01 -12.37 -20.54
N TYR A 114 1.26 -13.39 -20.15
CA TYR A 114 0.52 -14.25 -21.08
C TYR A 114 -0.98 -13.96 -21.15
N LEU A 115 -1.52 -13.05 -20.34
CA LEU A 115 -2.93 -12.70 -20.39
C LEU A 115 -3.27 -11.96 -21.69
N LYS A 116 -4.21 -12.52 -22.47
CA LYS A 116 -4.83 -11.78 -23.58
C LYS A 116 -5.56 -10.55 -23.01
N SER A 117 -5.59 -9.46 -23.78
CA SER A 117 -6.34 -8.26 -23.43
C SER A 117 -7.82 -8.60 -23.29
N SER A 118 -8.32 -8.60 -22.06
CA SER A 118 -9.74 -8.80 -21.75
C SER A 118 -10.37 -7.49 -21.29
N GLU A 119 -11.68 -7.40 -21.36
CA GLU A 119 -12.44 -6.24 -20.87
C GLU A 119 -12.14 -5.94 -19.40
N LYS A 120 -12.02 -6.99 -18.56
CA LYS A 120 -11.66 -6.88 -17.16
C LYS A 120 -10.21 -6.35 -16.96
N SER A 121 -9.27 -6.73 -17.80
CA SER A 121 -7.91 -6.21 -17.71
C SER A 121 -7.83 -4.74 -18.15
N ARG A 122 -8.69 -4.31 -19.09
CA ARG A 122 -8.80 -2.90 -19.52
C ARG A 122 -9.30 -2.00 -18.38
N SER A 123 -10.35 -2.43 -17.69
CA SER A 123 -10.93 -1.66 -16.58
C SER A 123 -9.96 -1.41 -15.43
N LEU A 124 -8.96 -2.26 -15.23
CA LEU A 124 -7.94 -2.08 -14.20
C LEU A 124 -6.85 -1.08 -14.59
N GLN A 125 -6.61 -0.85 -15.90
CA GLN A 125 -5.61 0.12 -16.36
C GLN A 125 -6.07 1.58 -16.15
N VAL A 126 -7.38 1.82 -16.00
CA VAL A 126 -7.92 3.17 -15.76
C VAL A 126 -7.36 3.80 -14.48
N ASN A 127 -6.97 3.01 -13.49
CA ASN A 127 -6.30 3.54 -12.30
C ASN A 127 -5.02 4.32 -12.63
N VAL A 128 -4.29 3.88 -13.65
CA VAL A 128 -3.11 4.60 -14.14
C VAL A 128 -3.54 5.80 -14.96
N PHE A 129 -4.43 5.60 -15.94
CA PHE A 129 -4.85 6.68 -16.85
C PHE A 129 -5.47 7.87 -16.13
N ASP A 130 -6.26 7.62 -15.09
CA ASP A 130 -6.92 8.68 -14.31
C ASP A 130 -5.94 9.52 -13.45
N ASN A 131 -4.71 9.06 -13.25
CA ASN A 131 -3.77 9.68 -12.30
C ASN A 131 -2.46 10.15 -12.92
N VAL A 132 -2.28 9.96 -14.21
CA VAL A 132 -1.14 10.44 -15.00
C VAL A 132 -1.57 11.55 -15.95
N ARG A 133 -0.62 12.33 -16.44
CA ARG A 133 -0.91 13.36 -17.46
C ARG A 133 -1.22 12.69 -18.79
N LEU A 134 -2.25 13.16 -19.47
CA LEU A 134 -2.55 12.70 -20.82
C LEU A 134 -1.53 13.32 -21.79
N ASP A 135 -0.52 12.55 -22.13
CA ASP A 135 0.45 12.87 -23.18
C ASP A 135 0.32 11.90 -24.36
N ARG A 136 1.23 12.04 -25.35
CA ARG A 136 1.20 11.20 -26.56
C ARG A 136 1.40 9.70 -26.22
N SER A 137 2.25 9.39 -25.25
CA SER A 137 2.54 8.01 -24.84
C SER A 137 1.31 7.37 -24.19
N ILE A 138 0.70 8.07 -23.23
CA ILE A 138 -0.52 7.59 -22.53
C ILE A 138 -1.70 7.51 -23.48
N PHE A 139 -1.89 8.51 -24.36
CA PHE A 139 -2.96 8.46 -25.37
C PHE A 139 -2.78 7.29 -26.34
N GLY A 140 -1.54 7.07 -26.83
CA GLY A 140 -1.22 5.92 -27.67
C GLY A 140 -1.52 4.60 -26.96
N LEU A 141 -1.11 4.48 -25.69
CA LEU A 141 -1.42 3.31 -24.85
C LEU A 141 -2.94 3.10 -24.69
N MET A 142 -3.72 4.17 -24.48
CA MET A 142 -5.18 4.07 -24.37
C MET A 142 -5.81 3.54 -25.67
N THR A 143 -5.30 3.92 -26.85
CA THR A 143 -5.80 3.42 -28.14
C THR A 143 -5.53 1.92 -28.35
N ASP A 144 -4.56 1.33 -27.64
CA ASP A 144 -4.33 -0.12 -27.64
C ASP A 144 -5.38 -0.89 -26.82
N TYR A 145 -5.98 -0.22 -25.84
CA TYR A 145 -6.96 -0.82 -24.94
C TYR A 145 -8.41 -0.51 -25.33
N TYR A 146 -8.69 0.65 -25.92
CA TYR A 146 -10.04 1.16 -26.16
C TYR A 146 -10.29 1.45 -27.62
N ALA A 147 -11.44 0.99 -28.14
CA ALA A 147 -11.89 1.38 -29.45
C ALA A 147 -12.26 2.88 -29.47
N PRO A 148 -12.23 3.56 -30.64
CA PRO A 148 -12.54 4.99 -30.74
C PRO A 148 -13.85 5.41 -30.07
N ARG A 149 -14.90 4.57 -30.14
CA ARG A 149 -16.21 4.80 -29.50
C ARG A 149 -16.18 4.73 -27.98
N GLU A 150 -15.18 4.07 -27.40
CA GLU A 150 -15.01 3.89 -25.95
C GLU A 150 -14.12 4.97 -25.35
N MET A 151 -13.39 5.73 -26.17
CA MET A 151 -12.43 6.75 -25.71
C MET A 151 -13.04 7.82 -24.79
N PRO A 152 -14.28 8.34 -25.02
CA PRO A 152 -14.86 9.27 -24.05
C PRO A 152 -14.99 8.71 -22.64
N SER A 153 -15.41 7.44 -22.51
CA SER A 153 -15.47 6.75 -21.20
C SER A 153 -14.08 6.44 -20.63
N ALA A 154 -13.10 6.18 -21.50
CA ALA A 154 -11.71 5.95 -21.07
C ALA A 154 -11.08 7.22 -20.50
N LEU A 155 -11.39 8.37 -21.10
CA LEU A 155 -10.82 9.69 -20.74
C LEU A 155 -11.52 10.35 -19.55
N SER A 156 -12.79 10.03 -19.27
CA SER A 156 -13.57 10.68 -18.22
C SER A 156 -14.15 9.67 -17.22
N PRO A 157 -13.70 9.67 -15.97
CA PRO A 157 -14.32 8.91 -14.89
C PRO A 157 -15.81 9.18 -14.73
N THR A 158 -16.26 10.42 -14.91
CA THR A 158 -17.67 10.81 -14.87
C THR A 158 -18.50 10.07 -15.92
N LEU A 159 -18.03 10.04 -17.17
CA LEU A 159 -18.73 9.33 -18.24
C LEU A 159 -18.67 7.82 -18.06
N ARG A 160 -17.55 7.31 -17.58
CA ARG A 160 -17.36 5.87 -17.33
C ARG A 160 -18.28 5.36 -16.23
N ASN A 161 -18.42 6.12 -15.16
CA ASN A 161 -19.17 5.73 -13.95
C ASN A 161 -20.58 6.40 -13.90
N HIS A 162 -21.17 6.69 -15.06
CA HIS A 162 -22.48 7.37 -15.15
C HIS A 162 -23.62 6.64 -14.41
N HIS A 163 -23.51 5.32 -14.25
CA HIS A 163 -24.47 4.52 -13.48
C HIS A 163 -24.42 4.75 -11.96
N GLU A 164 -23.38 5.44 -11.47
CA GLU A 164 -23.21 5.79 -10.06
C GLU A 164 -23.50 7.29 -9.78
N TRP A 165 -24.02 8.03 -10.75
CA TRP A 165 -24.19 9.49 -10.59
C TRP A 165 -25.06 9.84 -9.39
N ASP A 166 -26.20 9.16 -9.22
CA ASP A 166 -27.13 9.45 -8.12
C ASP A 166 -26.46 9.23 -6.75
N ASP A 167 -25.72 8.14 -6.60
CA ASP A 167 -25.06 7.81 -5.33
C ASP A 167 -23.86 8.72 -5.06
N LYS A 168 -22.97 8.90 -6.02
CA LYS A 168 -21.73 9.70 -5.83
C LYS A 168 -21.94 11.21 -5.78
N LEU A 169 -22.97 11.73 -6.43
CA LEU A 169 -23.34 13.15 -6.31
C LEU A 169 -23.91 13.47 -4.95
N LEU A 170 -24.71 12.56 -4.37
CA LEU A 170 -25.32 12.73 -3.05
C LEU A 170 -24.38 12.33 -1.91
N HIS A 171 -23.47 11.39 -2.15
CA HIS A 171 -22.58 10.83 -1.13
C HIS A 171 -21.12 10.72 -1.63
N PRO A 172 -20.41 11.84 -1.83
CA PRO A 172 -19.07 11.86 -2.42
C PRO A 172 -17.99 11.11 -1.62
N SER A 173 -18.26 10.77 -0.36
CA SER A 173 -17.32 10.09 0.54
C SER A 173 -17.40 8.54 0.53
N ARG A 174 -18.37 7.96 -0.18
CA ARG A 174 -18.50 6.49 -0.26
C ARG A 174 -17.45 5.88 -1.17
N GLY A 175 -16.28 5.59 -0.70
CA GLY A 175 -15.24 4.89 -1.48
C GLY A 175 -13.88 4.83 -0.82
N THR A 176 -13.62 5.67 0.19
CA THR A 176 -12.30 5.75 0.84
C THR A 176 -12.06 4.70 1.94
N ALA A 177 -13.10 3.96 2.35
CA ALA A 177 -13.07 3.10 3.53
C ALA A 177 -12.05 1.93 3.48
N ASN A 178 -11.57 1.54 2.30
CA ASN A 178 -10.63 0.42 2.13
C ASN A 178 -9.17 0.84 1.92
N LEU A 179 -8.86 2.14 1.98
CA LEU A 179 -7.51 2.66 1.71
C LEU A 179 -6.74 3.02 2.98
N LYS A 180 -7.16 2.49 4.12
CA LYS A 180 -6.81 2.97 5.46
C LYS A 180 -5.34 2.90 5.83
N ASP A 181 -4.59 1.91 5.40
CA ASP A 181 -3.22 1.65 5.86
C ASP A 181 -2.21 1.71 4.72
N GLN A 182 -2.39 2.68 3.84
CA GLN A 182 -1.54 2.78 2.67
C GLN A 182 -0.35 3.70 2.93
N VAL A 183 0.82 3.19 2.66
CA VAL A 183 2.07 3.93 2.79
C VAL A 183 2.71 4.04 1.42
N ARG A 184 2.71 5.24 0.84
CA ARG A 184 3.37 5.53 -0.44
C ARG A 184 3.09 4.46 -1.52
N GLY A 185 1.80 4.05 -1.64
CA GLY A 185 1.32 3.07 -2.59
C GLY A 185 1.41 1.60 -2.17
N TYR A 186 2.02 1.29 -1.05
CA TYR A 186 1.97 -0.06 -0.46
C TYR A 186 0.57 -0.34 0.11
N ASN A 187 0.03 -1.50 -0.19
CA ASN A 187 -1.27 -1.94 0.32
C ASN A 187 -1.09 -2.93 1.47
N ASN A 188 -1.27 -2.44 2.68
CA ASN A 188 -1.19 -3.26 3.89
C ASN A 188 -2.38 -4.23 3.97
N ASN A 189 -2.12 -5.51 3.71
CA ASN A 189 -3.11 -6.58 3.82
C ASN A 189 -2.91 -7.40 5.08
N LEU A 190 -3.93 -7.39 5.94
CA LEU A 190 -3.89 -8.02 7.26
C LEU A 190 -4.41 -9.46 7.29
N ILE A 191 -5.01 -9.92 6.20
CA ILE A 191 -5.71 -11.20 6.13
C ILE A 191 -4.71 -12.29 5.70
N SER A 192 -4.70 -13.42 6.43
CA SER A 192 -4.02 -14.64 5.98
C SER A 192 -4.97 -15.56 5.24
N ILE A 193 -4.46 -16.27 4.23
CA ILE A 193 -5.20 -17.30 3.50
C ILE A 193 -5.65 -18.44 4.44
N THR A 194 -4.88 -18.71 5.51
CA THR A 194 -5.20 -19.76 6.49
C THR A 194 -6.33 -19.40 7.43
N THR A 195 -6.57 -18.10 7.66
CA THR A 195 -7.66 -17.61 8.51
C THR A 195 -8.99 -17.51 7.78
N ARG A 196 -8.96 -17.52 6.46
CA ARG A 196 -10.14 -17.70 5.63
C ARG A 196 -10.65 -19.14 5.76
N LYS A 197 -11.20 -19.50 6.92
CA LYS A 197 -12.04 -20.69 7.09
C LYS A 197 -13.33 -20.56 6.28
N ASP A 198 -13.22 -19.96 5.12
CA ASP A 198 -14.30 -19.87 4.18
C ASP A 198 -14.52 -21.29 3.65
N LYS A 199 -15.78 -21.72 3.68
CA LYS A 199 -16.26 -22.98 3.04
C LYS A 199 -15.83 -23.09 1.56
N ASN A 200 -15.25 -22.02 1.02
CA ASN A 200 -14.73 -21.90 -0.32
C ASN A 200 -13.20 -22.04 -0.43
N PHE A 201 -12.44 -22.20 0.68
CA PHE A 201 -10.98 -22.32 0.61
C PHE A 201 -10.56 -23.46 -0.34
N ASP A 202 -11.10 -24.67 -0.12
CA ASP A 202 -10.82 -25.82 -1.00
C ASP A 202 -11.30 -25.58 -2.43
N LYS A 203 -12.44 -24.90 -2.62
CA LYS A 203 -12.94 -24.51 -3.94
C LYS A 203 -12.10 -23.43 -4.60
N GLN A 204 -11.57 -22.47 -3.84
CA GLN A 204 -10.63 -21.48 -4.35
C GLN A 204 -9.30 -22.13 -4.71
N MET A 205 -8.81 -23.05 -3.91
CA MET A 205 -7.62 -23.86 -4.20
C MET A 205 -7.78 -24.69 -5.47
N ILE A 206 -8.92 -25.36 -5.65
CA ILE A 206 -9.26 -26.10 -6.87
C ILE A 206 -9.38 -25.15 -8.05
N LYS A 207 -10.10 -24.04 -7.91
CA LYS A 207 -10.29 -23.03 -8.96
C LYS A 207 -8.98 -22.37 -9.39
N PHE A 208 -8.07 -22.15 -8.46
CA PHE A 208 -6.73 -21.60 -8.75
C PHE A 208 -5.87 -22.62 -9.50
N ARG A 209 -5.92 -23.87 -9.09
CA ARG A 209 -5.26 -24.99 -9.77
C ARG A 209 -5.78 -25.19 -11.20
N ASP A 210 -7.09 -25.01 -11.40
CA ASP A 210 -7.73 -25.14 -12.71
C ASP A 210 -7.60 -23.84 -13.54
N PHE A 211 -7.54 -22.68 -12.90
CA PHE A 211 -7.29 -21.40 -13.55
C PHE A 211 -5.89 -21.35 -14.18
N GLY A 212 -4.89 -21.85 -13.49
CA GLY A 212 -3.53 -22.02 -14.05
C GLY A 212 -3.50 -22.96 -15.26
N LYS A 213 -4.40 -23.95 -15.33
CA LYS A 213 -4.46 -24.92 -16.44
C LYS A 213 -5.26 -24.45 -17.65
N THR A 214 -6.28 -23.61 -17.44
CA THR A 214 -7.30 -23.34 -18.47
C THR A 214 -7.22 -21.95 -19.09
N ASN A 215 -6.62 -20.97 -18.42
CA ASN A 215 -6.62 -19.58 -18.87
C ASN A 215 -5.26 -19.03 -19.32
N TYR A 216 -4.20 -19.74 -19.05
CA TYR A 216 -2.89 -19.38 -19.57
C TYR A 216 -2.66 -20.21 -20.85
N ASP A 217 -3.12 -19.68 -21.98
CA ASP A 217 -2.55 -20.07 -23.26
C ASP A 217 -1.14 -19.48 -23.26
N TYR A 218 -0.24 -20.24 -22.66
CA TYR A 218 1.19 -19.97 -22.67
C TYR A 218 1.70 -20.17 -24.12
N GLY A 219 1.26 -19.35 -25.04
CA GLY A 219 1.87 -19.20 -26.36
C GLY A 219 3.31 -18.71 -26.24
N ALA A 220 3.97 -19.11 -25.16
CA ALA A 220 5.40 -19.04 -25.00
C ALA A 220 6.00 -19.92 -26.10
N GLY A 221 6.51 -19.32 -27.13
CA GLY A 221 7.44 -19.99 -28.02
C GLY A 221 8.51 -20.70 -27.19
N GLU A 222 9.32 -21.51 -27.79
CA GLU A 222 10.40 -22.29 -27.15
C GLU A 222 11.29 -21.45 -26.21
N GLU A 223 11.27 -20.13 -26.33
CA GLU A 223 12.08 -19.20 -25.57
C GLU A 223 11.54 -18.80 -24.16
N GLY A 224 10.31 -19.12 -23.80
CA GLY A 224 9.80 -18.98 -22.42
C GLY A 224 9.53 -17.53 -21.93
N PHE A 225 9.74 -16.50 -22.74
CA PHE A 225 9.46 -15.09 -22.40
C PHE A 225 8.92 -14.35 -23.65
N PRO A 226 7.78 -13.62 -23.56
CA PRO A 226 7.15 -12.99 -24.72
C PRO A 226 8.06 -11.95 -25.38
N GLU A 227 8.14 -11.98 -26.71
CA GLU A 227 8.99 -11.06 -27.48
C GLU A 227 8.58 -9.60 -27.34
N GLU A 228 7.27 -9.34 -27.19
CA GLU A 228 6.77 -8.00 -26.93
C GLU A 228 7.32 -7.46 -25.61
N GLU A 229 7.28 -8.27 -24.54
CA GLU A 229 7.80 -7.86 -23.23
C GLU A 229 9.32 -7.72 -23.21
N ARG A 230 10.02 -8.57 -23.98
CA ARG A 230 11.45 -8.45 -24.21
C ARG A 230 11.79 -7.08 -24.79
N SER A 231 11.10 -6.70 -25.86
CA SER A 231 11.29 -5.39 -26.54
C SER A 231 11.00 -4.22 -25.60
N LEU A 232 9.91 -4.32 -24.81
CA LEU A 232 9.56 -3.29 -23.83
C LEU A 232 10.59 -3.15 -22.70
N LEU A 233 11.19 -4.24 -22.23
CA LEU A 233 12.24 -4.18 -21.20
C LEU A 233 13.53 -3.55 -21.75
N ILE A 234 13.91 -3.89 -22.98
CA ILE A 234 15.08 -3.27 -23.64
C ILE A 234 14.86 -1.76 -23.78
N GLN A 235 13.68 -1.36 -24.27
CA GLN A 235 13.30 0.05 -24.40
C GLN A 235 13.30 0.77 -23.03
N LEU A 236 12.75 0.14 -22.01
CA LEU A 236 12.71 0.71 -20.66
C LEU A 236 14.13 0.88 -20.10
N ASN A 237 14.97 -0.15 -20.22
CA ASN A 237 16.37 -0.06 -19.76
C ASN A 237 17.14 1.06 -20.45
N GLN A 238 16.98 1.21 -21.76
CA GLN A 238 17.58 2.30 -22.51
C GLN A 238 17.07 3.66 -22.02
N LEU A 239 15.74 3.84 -21.92
CA LEU A 239 15.11 5.08 -21.45
C LEU A 239 15.64 5.51 -20.08
N LEU A 240 15.71 4.56 -19.14
CA LEU A 240 16.17 4.83 -17.77
C LEU A 240 17.68 5.15 -17.76
N SER A 241 18.47 4.40 -18.51
CA SER A 241 19.92 4.64 -18.63
C SER A 241 20.24 6.02 -19.18
N GLU A 242 19.49 6.49 -20.20
CA GLU A 242 19.62 7.85 -20.74
C GLU A 242 19.33 8.95 -19.70
N ARG A 243 18.61 8.62 -18.64
CA ARG A 243 18.28 9.52 -17.49
C ARG A 243 19.19 9.32 -16.30
N GLY A 244 20.17 8.42 -16.38
CA GLY A 244 21.04 8.06 -15.26
C GLY A 244 20.37 7.23 -14.18
N ILE A 245 19.24 6.59 -14.49
CA ILE A 245 18.44 5.77 -13.58
C ILE A 245 18.74 4.30 -13.84
N ARG A 246 18.98 3.52 -12.79
CA ARG A 246 19.26 2.08 -12.91
C ARG A 246 17.98 1.26 -12.81
N LEU A 247 17.80 0.32 -13.74
CA LEU A 247 16.70 -0.65 -13.70
C LEU A 247 17.08 -1.85 -12.84
N ILE A 248 16.12 -2.33 -12.04
CA ILE A 248 16.17 -3.61 -11.33
C ILE A 248 14.89 -4.36 -11.70
N ILE A 249 14.98 -5.65 -11.97
CA ILE A 249 13.83 -6.52 -12.22
C ILE A 249 13.60 -7.40 -11.00
N THR A 250 12.33 -7.62 -10.65
CA THR A 250 11.94 -8.58 -9.61
C THR A 250 10.87 -9.55 -10.09
N SER A 251 10.80 -10.70 -9.46
CA SER A 251 9.64 -11.58 -9.44
C SER A 251 9.31 -11.87 -7.98
N VAL A 252 8.35 -11.12 -7.42
CA VAL A 252 7.96 -11.25 -6.03
C VAL A 252 7.21 -12.57 -5.77
N PRO A 253 7.18 -13.08 -4.52
CA PRO A 253 6.63 -14.39 -4.23
C PRO A 253 5.14 -14.49 -4.53
N PHE A 254 4.76 -15.61 -5.10
CA PHE A 254 3.39 -16.11 -5.17
C PHE A 254 3.39 -17.62 -4.99
N ILE A 255 2.27 -18.21 -4.61
CA ILE A 255 2.17 -19.64 -4.45
C ILE A 255 1.98 -20.24 -5.82
N ASP A 256 3.05 -20.83 -6.36
CA ASP A 256 2.99 -21.57 -7.62
C ASP A 256 2.51 -23.00 -7.36
N TRP A 257 1.27 -23.25 -7.74
CA TRP A 257 0.66 -24.57 -7.67
C TRP A 257 0.94 -25.42 -8.90
N ASN A 258 1.43 -24.81 -9.97
CA ASN A 258 1.84 -25.52 -11.16
C ASN A 258 3.26 -26.03 -10.96
N LYS A 259 3.39 -27.32 -10.70
CA LYS A 259 4.67 -28.04 -10.77
C LYS A 259 5.23 -28.10 -12.20
N ASP A 260 4.61 -27.35 -13.12
CA ASP A 260 5.01 -27.33 -14.52
C ASP A 260 6.25 -26.47 -14.71
N ASP A 261 7.13 -26.89 -15.61
CA ASP A 261 8.39 -26.20 -15.94
C ASP A 261 8.23 -24.79 -16.54
N THR A 262 7.00 -24.29 -16.66
CA THR A 262 6.68 -23.00 -17.32
C THR A 262 7.30 -21.83 -16.60
N PHE A 263 7.18 -21.76 -15.27
CA PHE A 263 7.81 -20.70 -14.51
C PHE A 263 9.35 -20.78 -14.57
N LYS A 264 9.90 -21.98 -14.56
CA LYS A 264 11.35 -22.19 -14.72
C LYS A 264 11.83 -21.70 -16.07
N LYS A 265 11.09 -21.97 -17.15
CA LYS A 265 11.41 -21.49 -18.51
C LYS A 265 11.33 -19.97 -18.58
N TYR A 266 10.24 -19.38 -18.07
CA TYR A 266 10.05 -17.94 -17.98
C TYR A 266 11.20 -17.26 -17.21
N SER A 267 11.45 -17.70 -16.00
CA SER A 267 12.50 -17.19 -15.13
C SER A 267 13.90 -17.37 -15.73
N SER A 268 14.17 -18.47 -16.41
CA SER A 268 15.44 -18.71 -17.09
C SER A 268 15.63 -17.77 -18.29
N ALA A 269 14.58 -17.57 -19.10
CA ALA A 269 14.64 -16.66 -20.24
C ALA A 269 14.78 -15.18 -19.78
N LEU A 270 14.06 -14.81 -18.69
CA LEU A 270 14.19 -13.48 -18.09
C LEU A 270 15.60 -13.26 -17.52
N ASN A 271 16.17 -14.24 -16.82
CA ASN A 271 17.53 -14.14 -16.31
C ASN A 271 18.56 -13.93 -17.43
N LYS A 272 18.48 -14.70 -18.53
CA LYS A 272 19.36 -14.49 -19.68
C LYS A 272 19.22 -13.09 -20.28
N LEU A 273 18.00 -12.56 -20.35
CA LEU A 273 17.75 -11.23 -20.84
C LEU A 273 18.38 -10.17 -19.92
N THR A 274 18.11 -10.25 -18.62
CA THR A 274 18.64 -9.30 -17.63
C THR A 274 20.16 -9.35 -17.56
N ASP A 275 20.77 -10.53 -17.61
CA ASP A 275 22.22 -10.70 -17.71
C ASP A 275 22.79 -10.00 -18.96
N SER A 276 22.14 -10.17 -20.13
CA SER A 276 22.55 -9.51 -21.37
C SER A 276 22.45 -7.99 -21.33
N LEU A 277 21.55 -7.45 -20.51
CA LEU A 277 21.34 -6.02 -20.32
C LEU A 277 22.17 -5.44 -19.16
N GLY A 278 22.85 -6.26 -18.38
CA GLY A 278 23.52 -5.85 -17.15
C GLY A 278 22.56 -5.34 -16.06
N VAL A 279 21.33 -5.87 -16.03
CA VAL A 279 20.26 -5.47 -15.11
C VAL A 279 20.14 -6.51 -13.98
N PRO A 280 20.23 -6.13 -12.70
CA PRO A 280 20.01 -7.05 -11.60
C PRO A 280 18.60 -7.67 -11.63
N TYR A 281 18.51 -8.99 -11.40
CA TYR A 281 17.25 -9.70 -11.32
C TYR A 281 17.07 -10.40 -9.97
N PHE A 282 16.17 -9.89 -9.14
CA PHE A 282 15.83 -10.43 -7.84
C PHE A 282 14.65 -11.41 -7.95
N ASN A 283 14.95 -12.69 -8.02
CA ASN A 283 13.95 -13.75 -8.15
C ASN A 283 13.58 -14.32 -6.78
N PHE A 284 12.61 -13.71 -6.12
CA PHE A 284 12.13 -14.14 -4.80
C PHE A 284 11.40 -15.49 -4.82
N ILE A 285 10.86 -15.92 -5.96
CA ILE A 285 10.13 -17.18 -6.07
C ILE A 285 11.06 -18.37 -5.88
N LYS A 286 12.29 -18.29 -6.40
CA LYS A 286 13.31 -19.32 -6.18
C LYS A 286 13.76 -19.43 -4.72
N GLN A 287 13.44 -18.44 -3.90
CA GLN A 287 13.93 -18.31 -2.54
C GLN A 287 12.81 -18.37 -1.49
N ILE A 288 11.62 -18.82 -1.87
CA ILE A 288 10.47 -18.91 -0.95
C ILE A 288 10.85 -19.67 0.34
N GLU A 289 11.58 -20.78 0.24
CA GLU A 289 12.03 -21.54 1.40
C GLU A 289 13.06 -20.78 2.24
N GLN A 290 13.96 -20.04 1.60
CA GLN A 290 14.98 -19.22 2.29
C GLN A 290 14.39 -17.98 2.96
N LEU A 291 13.25 -17.49 2.44
CA LEU A 291 12.50 -16.40 3.02
C LEU A 291 11.65 -16.83 4.24
N ASP A 292 11.65 -18.13 4.56
CA ASP A 292 10.77 -18.69 5.59
C ASP A 292 9.31 -18.26 5.42
N LEU A 293 8.84 -18.25 4.15
CA LEU A 293 7.46 -17.94 3.83
C LEU A 293 6.59 -19.18 4.00
N THR A 294 5.51 -19.02 4.74
CA THR A 294 4.48 -20.02 4.97
C THR A 294 3.16 -19.56 4.37
N PHE A 295 2.14 -20.42 4.34
CA PHE A 295 0.80 -20.03 3.91
C PHE A 295 0.21 -18.86 4.74
N GLU A 296 0.66 -18.68 5.96
CA GLU A 296 0.24 -17.59 6.82
C GLU A 296 0.72 -16.21 6.34
N ASP A 297 1.80 -16.18 5.56
CA ASP A 297 2.37 -14.98 4.98
C ASP A 297 1.66 -14.52 3.69
N PHE A 298 0.63 -15.26 3.27
CA PHE A 298 -0.13 -14.96 2.05
C PHE A 298 -1.57 -14.56 2.38
N LYS A 299 -2.06 -13.55 1.69
CA LYS A 299 -3.46 -13.14 1.68
C LYS A 299 -4.32 -14.07 0.83
N ASP A 300 -3.79 -14.45 -0.29
CA ASP A 300 -4.36 -15.36 -1.28
C ASP A 300 -3.22 -16.03 -2.07
N MET A 301 -3.55 -16.79 -3.09
CA MET A 301 -2.55 -17.56 -3.85
C MET A 301 -1.53 -16.69 -4.59
N SER A 302 -1.89 -15.44 -4.87
CA SER A 302 -1.09 -14.54 -5.70
C SER A 302 -0.42 -13.43 -4.91
N HIS A 303 -0.89 -13.15 -3.68
CA HIS A 303 -0.45 -11.98 -2.95
C HIS A 303 -0.01 -12.35 -1.55
N VAL A 304 1.12 -11.83 -1.13
CA VAL A 304 1.51 -11.87 0.27
C VAL A 304 0.66 -10.90 1.10
N ASN A 305 0.54 -11.17 2.39
CA ASN A 305 0.00 -10.22 3.36
C ASN A 305 1.13 -9.35 3.95
N ASN A 306 0.83 -8.54 4.97
CA ASN A 306 1.81 -7.65 5.59
C ASN A 306 3.02 -8.39 6.21
N LEU A 307 2.84 -9.63 6.66
CA LEU A 307 3.94 -10.42 7.23
C LEU A 307 4.89 -10.90 6.14
N GLY A 308 4.32 -11.47 5.09
CA GLY A 308 5.09 -11.87 3.93
C GLY A 308 5.77 -10.67 3.26
N ALA A 309 5.06 -9.53 3.15
CA ALA A 309 5.61 -8.30 2.60
C ALA A 309 6.82 -7.78 3.40
N ARG A 310 6.79 -7.90 4.74
CA ARG A 310 7.93 -7.55 5.58
C ARG A 310 9.15 -8.41 5.25
N LYS A 311 8.98 -9.74 5.24
CA LYS A 311 10.04 -10.69 4.90
C LYS A 311 10.62 -10.44 3.50
N VAL A 312 9.75 -10.19 2.52
CA VAL A 312 10.15 -9.87 1.15
C VAL A 312 10.92 -8.55 1.09
N SER A 313 10.47 -7.53 1.80
CA SER A 313 11.12 -6.21 1.83
C SER A 313 12.48 -6.27 2.51
N GLU A 314 12.63 -7.01 3.61
CA GLU A 314 13.90 -7.25 4.28
C GLU A 314 14.87 -8.02 3.36
N GLN A 315 14.38 -9.00 2.62
CA GLN A 315 15.19 -9.74 1.65
C GLN A 315 15.57 -8.88 0.44
N PHE A 316 14.68 -7.97 -0.02
CA PHE A 316 15.03 -6.99 -1.06
C PHE A 316 16.21 -6.13 -0.60
N VAL A 317 16.17 -5.62 0.62
CA VAL A 317 17.30 -4.84 1.19
C VAL A 317 18.59 -5.67 1.24
N ARG A 318 18.49 -6.94 1.60
CA ARG A 318 19.66 -7.84 1.63
C ARG A 318 20.25 -8.02 0.22
N PHE A 319 19.44 -8.35 -0.78
CA PHE A 319 19.90 -8.45 -2.16
C PHE A 319 20.48 -7.13 -2.68
N PHE A 320 19.83 -6.01 -2.34
CA PHE A 320 20.32 -4.70 -2.74
C PHE A 320 21.75 -4.45 -2.26
N ARG A 321 22.04 -4.86 -1.01
CA ARG A 321 23.37 -4.77 -0.42
C ARG A 321 24.35 -5.79 -1.00
N GLU A 322 23.92 -7.04 -1.21
CA GLU A 322 24.73 -8.12 -1.79
C GLU A 322 25.17 -7.81 -3.22
N GLU A 323 24.33 -7.15 -4.02
CA GLU A 323 24.66 -6.65 -5.34
C GLU A 323 25.55 -5.37 -5.32
N GLY A 324 25.98 -4.94 -4.14
CA GLY A 324 26.80 -3.73 -3.99
C GLY A 324 26.08 -2.44 -4.42
N LEU A 325 24.75 -2.44 -4.42
CA LEU A 325 23.96 -1.26 -4.78
C LEU A 325 23.90 -0.28 -3.61
N THR A 326 23.94 0.99 -3.91
CA THR A 326 23.88 2.08 -2.92
C THR A 326 22.89 3.13 -3.37
N VAL A 327 22.19 3.72 -2.42
CA VAL A 327 21.28 4.84 -2.62
C VAL A 327 21.70 5.98 -1.70
N LYS A 328 21.47 7.22 -2.12
CA LYS A 328 21.78 8.41 -1.32
C LYS A 328 21.05 8.37 0.04
N ASP A 329 21.79 8.63 1.11
CA ASP A 329 21.21 8.77 2.46
C ASP A 329 20.33 10.03 2.52
N ARG A 330 19.04 9.84 2.81
CA ARG A 330 18.02 10.89 2.92
C ARG A 330 17.49 11.03 4.34
N SER A 331 18.14 10.37 5.31
CA SER A 331 17.67 10.34 6.71
C SER A 331 17.58 11.72 7.38
N THR A 332 18.16 12.74 6.78
CA THR A 332 18.11 14.12 7.26
C THR A 332 17.07 14.99 6.54
N THR A 333 16.39 14.46 5.53
CA THR A 333 15.35 15.23 4.82
C THR A 333 14.06 15.30 5.64
N GLU A 334 13.33 16.40 5.50
CA GLU A 334 12.06 16.60 6.21
C GLU A 334 11.04 15.49 5.88
N ASN A 335 10.95 15.11 4.61
CA ASN A 335 10.06 14.06 4.16
C ASN A 335 10.41 12.70 4.78
N TRP A 336 11.71 12.34 4.86
CA TRP A 336 12.12 11.10 5.49
C TRP A 336 11.78 11.10 6.99
N ILE A 337 12.14 12.17 7.71
CA ILE A 337 11.84 12.32 9.13
C ILE A 337 10.34 12.20 9.39
N ARG A 338 9.51 12.91 8.62
CA ARG A 338 8.05 12.82 8.70
C ARG A 338 7.54 11.40 8.45
N ASN A 339 8.11 10.69 7.47
CA ASN A 339 7.72 9.32 7.17
C ASN A 339 8.06 8.38 8.33
N GLN A 340 9.26 8.52 8.93
CA GLN A 340 9.67 7.67 10.04
C GLN A 340 8.88 7.98 11.31
N ALA A 341 8.52 9.22 11.56
CA ALA A 341 7.65 9.59 12.69
C ALA A 341 6.30 8.82 12.67
N ASN A 342 5.88 8.36 11.49
CA ASN A 342 4.63 7.62 11.29
C ASN A 342 4.86 6.14 10.88
N ASN A 343 6.11 5.69 10.93
CA ASN A 343 6.48 4.34 10.52
C ASN A 343 6.51 3.41 11.74
N PRO A 344 5.56 2.47 11.86
CA PRO A 344 5.54 1.53 12.97
C PRO A 344 6.85 0.73 13.08
N GLU A 345 7.47 0.35 11.96
CA GLU A 345 8.72 -0.39 11.94
C GLU A 345 9.87 0.43 12.54
N PHE A 346 9.95 1.72 12.24
CA PHE A 346 10.94 2.61 12.82
C PHE A 346 10.71 2.79 14.33
N LEU A 347 9.47 3.05 14.72
CA LEU A 347 9.10 3.24 16.12
C LEU A 347 9.30 1.96 16.96
N LEU A 348 9.20 0.79 16.32
CA LEU A 348 9.47 -0.51 16.94
C LEU A 348 10.95 -0.73 17.25
N ARG A 349 11.82 -0.35 16.31
CA ARG A 349 13.24 -0.76 16.33
C ARG A 349 14.19 0.31 16.88
N SER A 350 13.80 1.58 16.85
CA SER A 350 14.70 2.67 17.25
C SER A 350 14.71 2.89 18.76
N PRO A 351 15.87 3.01 19.40
CA PRO A 351 15.98 3.52 20.75
C PRO A 351 15.33 4.91 20.88
N MET A 352 14.80 5.20 22.07
CA MET A 352 14.06 6.45 22.33
C MET A 352 14.89 7.70 22.10
N ASP A 353 16.14 7.66 22.49
CA ASP A 353 17.13 8.74 22.41
C ASP A 353 17.66 8.97 20.98
N GLU A 354 17.49 7.99 20.10
CA GLU A 354 17.90 8.08 18.69
C GLU A 354 16.77 8.53 17.74
N LEU A 355 15.55 8.75 18.28
CA LEU A 355 14.45 9.22 17.44
C LEU A 355 14.68 10.66 17.00
N PRO A 356 14.61 10.96 15.69
CA PRO A 356 14.92 12.29 15.15
C PRO A 356 13.81 13.33 15.39
N PHE A 357 12.84 13.04 16.27
CA PHE A 357 11.69 13.89 16.57
C PHE A 357 11.31 13.78 18.05
N THR A 358 10.70 14.83 18.58
CA THR A 358 10.20 14.84 19.96
C THR A 358 8.94 13.99 20.07
N LEU A 359 8.97 12.97 20.92
CA LEU A 359 7.80 12.16 21.26
C LEU A 359 6.96 12.90 22.31
N HIS A 360 5.68 13.12 22.01
CA HIS A 360 4.77 13.71 22.98
C HIS A 360 4.39 12.66 24.03
N ARG A 361 4.67 12.95 25.31
CA ARG A 361 4.37 12.06 26.45
C ARG A 361 3.05 12.39 27.12
N SER A 362 2.67 13.67 27.09
CA SER A 362 1.42 14.24 27.57
C SER A 362 1.09 15.42 26.66
N ASP A 363 -0.15 15.84 26.58
CA ASP A 363 -0.61 16.97 25.75
C ASP A 363 -0.62 16.74 24.22
N PHE A 364 -0.95 15.51 23.81
CA PHE A 364 -1.13 15.22 22.38
C PHE A 364 -2.44 15.83 21.88
N ARG A 365 -2.35 16.71 20.86
CA ARG A 365 -3.52 17.30 20.20
C ARG A 365 -3.94 16.44 19.02
N VAL A 366 -5.17 15.91 19.08
CA VAL A 366 -5.80 15.20 17.97
C VAL A 366 -6.29 16.20 16.91
N ASN A 367 -6.85 17.32 17.37
CA ASN A 367 -7.26 18.49 16.56
C ASN A 367 -7.19 19.75 17.43
N ASP A 368 -7.75 20.87 16.96
CA ASP A 368 -7.70 22.15 17.69
C ASP A 368 -8.39 22.13 19.05
N SER A 369 -9.38 21.24 19.25
CA SER A 369 -10.18 21.14 20.47
C SER A 369 -9.91 19.87 21.29
N LEU A 370 -9.57 18.76 20.63
CA LEU A 370 -9.38 17.46 21.27
C LEU A 370 -7.93 17.25 21.68
N GLN A 371 -7.67 17.16 22.98
CA GLN A 371 -6.34 16.98 23.55
C GLN A 371 -6.32 15.77 24.48
N LEU A 372 -5.32 14.87 24.31
CA LEU A 372 -5.06 13.74 25.19
C LEU A 372 -4.11 14.14 26.31
N GLU A 373 -4.46 13.79 27.53
CA GLU A 373 -3.67 14.04 28.75
C GLU A 373 -3.10 12.77 29.35
N GLY A 374 -3.78 11.63 29.18
CA GLY A 374 -3.36 10.36 29.75
C GLY A 374 -3.97 9.14 29.08
N MET A 375 -3.34 7.99 29.35
CA MET A 375 -3.81 6.68 28.93
C MET A 375 -3.55 5.66 30.04
N TYR A 376 -4.56 4.79 30.25
CA TYR A 376 -4.47 3.66 31.18
C TYR A 376 -4.82 2.38 30.42
N LEU A 377 -4.08 1.31 30.67
CA LEU A 377 -4.36 -0.01 30.09
C LEU A 377 -4.71 -0.99 31.21
N ILE A 378 -5.93 -1.47 31.21
CA ILE A 378 -6.53 -2.26 32.28
C ILE A 378 -6.87 -3.65 31.77
N ARG A 379 -6.58 -4.69 32.57
CA ARG A 379 -7.05 -6.06 32.32
C ARG A 379 -8.35 -6.32 33.07
N LYS A 380 -9.38 -6.71 32.34
CA LYS A 380 -10.67 -7.13 32.90
C LYS A 380 -10.66 -8.60 33.30
N GLN A 381 -11.60 -8.97 34.15
CA GLN A 381 -11.91 -10.39 34.40
C GLN A 381 -12.21 -11.09 33.08
N GLY A 382 -11.62 -12.28 32.85
CA GLY A 382 -11.74 -13.00 31.58
C GLY A 382 -10.67 -12.65 30.55
N GLY A 383 -9.66 -11.80 30.90
CA GLY A 383 -8.46 -11.56 30.09
C GLY A 383 -8.59 -10.53 28.98
N SER A 384 -9.80 -10.02 28.71
CA SER A 384 -9.96 -8.86 27.80
C SER A 384 -9.33 -7.62 28.42
N ARG A 385 -8.93 -6.67 27.56
CA ARG A 385 -8.30 -5.43 28.03
C ARG A 385 -9.16 -4.23 27.67
N GLN A 386 -9.02 -3.20 28.45
CA GLN A 386 -9.64 -1.91 28.19
C GLN A 386 -8.55 -0.84 28.26
N MET A 387 -8.47 -0.03 27.23
CA MET A 387 -7.65 1.18 27.25
C MET A 387 -8.57 2.35 27.58
N ILE A 388 -8.20 3.14 28.54
CA ILE A 388 -8.91 4.34 28.94
C ILE A 388 -8.07 5.54 28.55
N LEU A 389 -8.66 6.44 27.78
CA LEU A 389 -8.06 7.72 27.39
C LEU A 389 -8.68 8.83 28.18
N LYS A 390 -7.86 9.75 28.69
CA LYS A 390 -8.25 10.97 29.40
C LYS A 390 -7.82 12.19 28.64
N GLY A 391 -8.66 13.22 28.58
CA GLY A 391 -8.28 14.49 27.95
C GLY A 391 -9.42 15.48 27.82
N GLY A 392 -9.14 16.63 27.22
CA GLY A 392 -10.14 17.64 26.94
C GLY A 392 -11.03 17.27 25.75
N GLN A 393 -12.35 17.49 25.88
CA GLN A 393 -13.35 17.28 24.82
C GLN A 393 -13.35 15.87 24.20
N MET A 394 -13.16 14.84 25.03
CA MET A 394 -13.11 13.45 24.61
C MET A 394 -14.44 12.91 24.06
N ASP A 395 -15.55 13.55 24.39
CA ASP A 395 -16.91 13.30 23.87
C ASP A 395 -16.94 13.34 22.33
N GLN A 396 -16.16 14.22 21.71
CA GLN A 396 -16.05 14.31 20.25
C GLN A 396 -15.63 12.97 19.60
N LEU A 397 -14.85 12.15 20.30
CA LEU A 397 -14.45 10.84 19.80
C LEU A 397 -15.61 9.83 19.77
N THR A 398 -16.55 9.96 20.71
CA THR A 398 -17.71 9.05 20.80
C THR A 398 -18.92 9.54 20.02
N GLU A 399 -19.09 10.85 19.88
CA GLU A 399 -20.16 11.48 19.10
C GLU A 399 -19.84 11.51 17.60
N GLY A 400 -18.56 11.60 17.25
CA GLY A 400 -18.08 11.56 15.87
C GLY A 400 -17.87 10.14 15.31
N ASP A 401 -17.65 10.02 14.00
CA ASP A 401 -17.28 8.75 13.35
C ASP A 401 -15.77 8.55 13.37
N TRP A 402 -15.22 8.33 14.55
CA TRP A 402 -13.81 8.10 14.79
C TRP A 402 -13.44 6.62 14.82
N LEU A 403 -12.26 6.30 14.33
CA LEU A 403 -11.59 5.02 14.49
C LEU A 403 -10.20 5.23 15.08
N ILE A 404 -9.88 4.52 16.15
CA ILE A 404 -8.56 4.61 16.77
C ILE A 404 -7.75 3.38 16.40
N HIS A 405 -6.59 3.61 15.81
CA HIS A 405 -5.62 2.58 15.48
C HIS A 405 -4.66 2.44 16.67
N VAL A 406 -4.72 1.32 17.35
CA VAL A 406 -3.89 1.02 18.52
C VAL A 406 -2.76 0.09 18.10
N HIS A 407 -1.53 0.58 18.13
CA HIS A 407 -0.33 -0.21 17.88
C HIS A 407 0.31 -0.55 19.21
N GLU A 408 0.37 -1.83 19.52
CA GLU A 408 1.00 -2.36 20.73
C GLU A 408 2.36 -2.94 20.39
N VAL A 409 3.40 -2.42 21.03
CA VAL A 409 4.78 -2.84 20.84
C VAL A 409 5.23 -3.59 22.09
N PRO A 410 5.16 -4.93 22.08
CA PRO A 410 5.67 -5.73 23.19
C PRO A 410 7.20 -5.67 23.23
N TYR A 411 7.80 -6.20 24.29
CA TYR A 411 9.20 -6.53 24.26
C TYR A 411 9.48 -7.63 23.24
N ASP A 412 10.71 -7.70 22.73
CA ASP A 412 11.07 -8.63 21.64
C ASP A 412 10.78 -10.10 22.00
N GLU A 413 10.94 -10.47 23.26
CA GLU A 413 10.63 -11.79 23.81
C GLU A 413 9.13 -12.15 23.77
N ASP A 414 8.26 -11.13 23.79
CA ASP A 414 6.80 -11.30 23.78
C ASP A 414 6.17 -11.19 22.38
N LEU A 415 6.95 -10.88 21.35
CA LEU A 415 6.45 -10.64 19.99
C LEU A 415 5.74 -11.86 19.42
N ASN A 416 6.26 -13.05 19.70
CA ASN A 416 5.66 -14.31 19.24
C ASN A 416 4.28 -14.54 19.85
N LEU A 417 4.07 -14.17 21.12
CA LEU A 417 2.78 -14.30 21.81
C LEU A 417 1.73 -13.36 21.18
N LEU A 418 2.10 -12.12 20.91
CA LEU A 418 1.23 -11.16 20.24
C LEU A 418 0.88 -11.64 18.83
N THR A 419 1.84 -12.21 18.13
CA THR A 419 1.72 -12.84 16.83
C THR A 419 0.67 -13.96 16.84
N GLU A 420 0.75 -14.90 17.79
CA GLU A 420 -0.18 -16.02 17.94
C GLU A 420 -1.64 -15.55 18.18
N LEU A 421 -1.81 -14.56 19.04
CA LEU A 421 -3.12 -13.98 19.34
C LEU A 421 -3.76 -13.31 18.12
N SER A 422 -2.97 -12.64 17.29
CA SER A 422 -3.46 -11.97 16.09
C SER A 422 -3.91 -12.96 15.02
N LYS A 423 -3.21 -14.07 14.87
CA LYS A 423 -3.57 -15.13 13.91
C LYS A 423 -5.02 -15.58 14.09
N SER A 424 -5.46 -15.75 15.34
CA SER A 424 -6.81 -16.26 15.65
C SER A 424 -7.94 -15.29 15.28
N LYS A 425 -7.64 -14.03 15.00
CA LYS A 425 -8.63 -12.94 14.83
C LYS A 425 -8.60 -12.26 13.46
N GLU A 426 -7.88 -12.81 12.49
CA GLU A 426 -7.76 -12.25 11.13
C GLU A 426 -7.28 -10.79 11.09
N ARG A 427 -6.49 -10.36 12.09
CA ARG A 427 -6.03 -8.98 12.24
C ARG A 427 -4.53 -8.87 12.13
N ASN A 428 -4.08 -7.65 11.87
CA ASN A 428 -2.67 -7.32 11.98
C ASN A 428 -2.19 -7.59 13.42
N ARG A 429 -1.02 -8.16 13.56
CA ARG A 429 -0.49 -8.66 14.84
C ARG A 429 -0.17 -7.56 15.82
N ASP A 430 0.07 -6.36 15.31
CA ASP A 430 0.54 -5.21 16.05
C ASP A 430 -0.47 -4.07 16.10
N VAL A 431 -1.61 -4.20 15.43
CA VAL A 431 -2.56 -3.09 15.27
C VAL A 431 -3.99 -3.53 15.52
N TRP A 432 -4.68 -2.79 16.37
CA TRP A 432 -6.09 -2.93 16.65
C TRP A 432 -6.84 -1.71 16.14
N TYR A 433 -7.97 -1.92 15.48
CA TYR A 433 -8.85 -0.86 15.02
C TYR A 433 -10.07 -0.84 15.91
N VAL A 434 -10.22 0.20 16.72
CA VAL A 434 -11.19 0.24 17.79
C VAL A 434 -12.05 1.48 17.71
N LYS A 435 -13.36 1.30 17.85
CA LYS A 435 -14.28 2.43 18.05
C LYS A 435 -14.23 2.87 19.51
N PRO A 436 -14.16 4.19 19.77
CA PRO A 436 -14.24 4.71 21.11
C PRO A 436 -15.65 4.53 21.70
N GLU A 437 -15.69 4.25 23.00
CA GLU A 437 -16.91 4.04 23.76
C GLU A 437 -16.91 4.99 24.97
N THR A 438 -18.07 5.51 25.35
CA THR A 438 -18.22 6.33 26.55
C THR A 438 -17.94 5.52 27.81
N VAL A 439 -17.22 6.09 28.77
CA VAL A 439 -16.98 5.46 30.07
C VAL A 439 -18.19 5.70 30.95
N ARG A 440 -18.91 4.62 31.33
CA ARG A 440 -20.10 4.73 32.19
C ARG A 440 -19.73 5.25 33.57
N GLY A 441 -20.46 6.27 34.01
CA GLY A 441 -20.34 6.84 35.35
C GLY A 441 -19.19 7.85 35.54
N GLN A 442 -18.50 8.23 34.46
CA GLN A 442 -17.54 9.32 34.47
C GLN A 442 -18.14 10.55 33.79
N GLU A 443 -17.77 11.73 34.29
CA GLU A 443 -18.03 13.03 33.65
C GLU A 443 -17.20 13.18 32.36
N ASP A 444 -17.46 14.21 31.58
CA ASP A 444 -16.77 14.54 30.33
C ASP A 444 -15.24 14.42 30.46
N GLY A 445 -14.60 13.93 29.40
CA GLY A 445 -13.13 13.83 29.37
C GLY A 445 -12.56 12.41 29.37
N TRP A 446 -13.41 11.37 29.38
CA TRP A 446 -12.98 9.98 29.39
C TRP A 446 -13.58 9.16 28.26
N VAL A 447 -12.75 8.40 27.58
CA VAL A 447 -13.15 7.45 26.54
C VAL A 447 -12.50 6.10 26.76
N SER A 448 -13.21 5.03 26.48
CA SER A 448 -12.70 3.68 26.55
C SER A 448 -12.59 3.00 25.19
N LEU A 449 -11.58 2.16 25.03
CA LEU A 449 -11.35 1.30 23.89
C LEU A 449 -11.30 -0.15 24.35
N SER A 450 -12.20 -0.97 23.82
CA SER A 450 -12.22 -2.40 24.12
C SER A 450 -11.17 -3.14 23.29
N LEU A 451 -10.13 -3.67 23.90
CA LEU A 451 -9.04 -4.40 23.27
C LEU A 451 -9.19 -5.92 23.46
N PRO A 452 -8.68 -6.72 22.53
CA PRO A 452 -8.63 -8.16 22.67
C PRO A 452 -7.83 -8.61 23.91
N ALA A 453 -8.10 -9.83 24.37
CA ALA A 453 -7.28 -10.45 25.40
C ALA A 453 -5.82 -10.60 24.93
N SER A 454 -4.88 -10.37 25.83
CA SER A 454 -3.46 -10.62 25.62
C SER A 454 -2.82 -11.13 26.90
N PRO A 455 -1.92 -12.12 26.86
CA PRO A 455 -1.15 -12.54 28.01
C PRO A 455 -0.07 -11.51 28.39
N ILE A 456 0.27 -10.60 27.49
CA ILE A 456 1.30 -9.59 27.68
C ILE A 456 0.86 -8.61 28.74
N THR A 457 1.71 -8.38 29.73
CA THR A 457 1.44 -7.49 30.86
C THR A 457 2.21 -6.18 30.78
N LYS A 458 3.21 -6.10 29.91
CA LYS A 458 4.02 -4.92 29.76
C LYS A 458 4.38 -4.69 28.28
N PHE A 459 4.17 -3.47 27.80
CA PHE A 459 4.50 -3.06 26.46
C PHE A 459 5.62 -2.03 26.47
N LYS A 460 6.58 -2.17 25.58
CA LYS A 460 7.64 -1.20 25.35
C LYS A 460 7.06 0.13 24.88
N ARG A 461 6.03 0.07 24.04
CA ARG A 461 5.28 1.23 23.52
C ARG A 461 3.84 0.91 23.24
N VAL A 462 3.01 1.94 23.32
CA VAL A 462 1.67 1.97 22.71
C VAL A 462 1.57 3.23 21.89
N ILE A 463 1.10 3.11 20.65
CA ILE A 463 0.98 4.21 19.71
C ILE A 463 -0.47 4.29 19.27
N LEU A 464 -1.06 5.48 19.31
CA LEU A 464 -2.43 5.72 18.87
C LEU A 464 -2.45 6.69 17.70
N PHE A 465 -3.14 6.29 16.63
CA PHE A 465 -3.51 7.19 15.55
C PHE A 465 -5.03 7.34 15.55
N PHE A 466 -5.50 8.55 15.31
CA PHE A 466 -6.93 8.89 15.32
C PHE A 466 -7.37 9.14 13.87
N GLU A 467 -8.33 8.35 13.40
CA GLU A 467 -8.91 8.50 12.06
C GLU A 467 -10.31 9.12 12.18
N ASP A 468 -10.47 10.33 11.66
CA ASP A 468 -11.77 10.92 11.39
C ASP A 468 -12.30 10.34 10.07
N LYS A 469 -13.31 9.49 10.14
CA LYS A 469 -13.90 8.83 8.98
C LYS A 469 -14.68 9.77 8.08
N ASN A 470 -15.20 10.86 8.62
CA ASN A 470 -15.95 11.86 7.86
C ASN A 470 -15.00 12.67 6.97
N LEU A 471 -13.81 12.99 7.49
CA LEU A 471 -12.78 13.73 6.74
C LEU A 471 -11.82 12.78 5.99
N GLY A 472 -11.80 11.48 6.32
CA GLY A 472 -10.83 10.53 5.78
C GLY A 472 -9.39 10.87 6.16
N GLN A 473 -9.19 11.53 7.30
CA GLN A 473 -7.89 12.00 7.78
C GLN A 473 -7.45 11.21 9.00
N ILE A 474 -6.16 10.85 9.02
CA ILE A 474 -5.51 10.23 10.17
C ILE A 474 -4.54 11.25 10.77
N THR A 475 -4.58 11.38 12.11
CA THR A 475 -3.62 12.23 12.82
C THR A 475 -2.22 11.67 12.67
N ARG A 476 -1.28 12.56 12.33
CA ARG A 476 0.14 12.23 12.21
C ARG A 476 0.97 13.41 12.73
N PRO A 477 1.97 13.19 13.60
CA PRO A 477 2.34 11.90 14.24
C PRO A 477 1.25 11.38 15.17
N GLY A 478 1.36 10.10 15.59
CA GLY A 478 0.48 9.49 16.59
C GLY A 478 0.85 9.87 18.02
N ALA A 479 -0.06 9.68 18.96
CA ALA A 479 0.22 9.77 20.39
C ALA A 479 1.03 8.53 20.84
N ILE A 480 2.09 8.73 21.62
CA ILE A 480 3.02 7.66 22.00
C ILE A 480 3.22 7.62 23.50
N TRP A 481 3.06 6.43 24.08
CA TRP A 481 3.39 6.13 25.48
C TRP A 481 4.42 5.01 25.53
N ASN A 482 5.36 5.11 26.47
CA ASN A 482 6.43 4.15 26.64
C ASN A 482 6.32 3.46 27.99
N GLU A 483 6.85 2.22 28.06
CA GLU A 483 6.92 1.43 29.29
C GLU A 483 5.53 1.29 29.97
N ILE A 484 4.53 0.85 29.20
CA ILE A 484 3.15 0.69 29.66
C ILE A 484 2.96 -0.65 30.35
N GLU A 485 2.52 -0.64 31.59
CA GLU A 485 2.09 -1.83 32.33
C GLU A 485 0.57 -1.99 32.26
N VAL A 486 0.11 -3.25 32.16
CA VAL A 486 -1.32 -3.58 32.19
C VAL A 486 -1.73 -3.71 33.64
N GLU A 487 -2.51 -2.77 34.13
CA GLU A 487 -2.99 -2.74 35.52
C GLU A 487 -4.13 -3.76 35.73
N SER A 488 -4.24 -4.33 36.95
CA SER A 488 -5.39 -5.16 37.29
C SER A 488 -6.59 -4.29 37.62
N ALA A 489 -7.79 -4.70 37.18
CA ALA A 489 -9.01 -3.96 37.45
C ALA A 489 -9.38 -3.83 38.95
N GLU A 490 -8.75 -4.64 39.81
CA GLU A 490 -9.03 -4.67 41.25
C GLU A 490 -8.40 -3.52 42.04
N GLY A 491 -7.46 -2.78 41.42
CA GLY A 491 -6.71 -1.69 42.08
C GLY A 491 -7.05 -0.27 41.62
N LEU A 492 -7.84 -0.11 40.55
CA LEU A 492 -8.12 1.22 40.01
C LEU A 492 -9.38 1.83 40.61
N GLN A 493 -9.22 2.66 41.62
CA GLN A 493 -10.16 3.77 41.85
C GLN A 493 -9.78 4.86 40.81
N ILE A 494 -10.58 4.97 39.74
CA ILE A 494 -10.46 6.08 38.79
C ILE A 494 -10.82 7.36 39.58
N GLN A 495 -9.80 8.08 39.98
CA GLN A 495 -9.93 9.40 40.65
C GLN A 495 -10.23 10.48 39.63
#